data_afa9d15f00b20db577c3978ceade20b3
#
_entry.id   afa9d15f00b20db577c3978ceade20b3
#
_cell.length_a   1.000
_cell.length_b   1.000
_cell.length_c   1.000
_cell.angle_alpha   90.00
_cell.angle_beta   90.00
_cell.angle_gamma   90.00
#
_symmetry.space_group_name_H-M   'P 1'
#
loop_
_entity.id
_entity.type
_entity.pdbx_description
1 polymer ?
#
loop_
_entity_poly.entity_id
_entity_poly.type
_entity_poly.pdbx_seq_one_letter_code
_entity_poly.pdbx_strand_id
1 'polypeptide(L)'
;MEDADTSSSSMQSMNMPADASGANVPEGVAQFAVDPFWPKPLPNNWIIGQVAGTAVGPDDNVWLIHRPWTVQETNAGSTPSTSTRDQAWGHDPLQSLCCTTAPPVLAFDPDGNVVQSWGGDDPGGAYPWFNSEHGIHVDHQGFVYVAGNGGGDHHLMKFTAEGEFVWKIGDVGVSQGSNDVNSVNR
;
A
#
# COMPACT_ATOMS: atom_id res chain seq x y z
N MET A 1 -4.89 16.89 52.16
CA MET A 1 -6.22 16.75 51.50
C MET A 1 -6.17 17.81 50.43
N GLU A 2 -5.56 17.45 49.28
CA GLU A 2 -5.38 18.35 48.13
C GLU A 2 -6.05 17.64 46.93
N ASP A 3 -7.00 18.37 46.38
CA ASP A 3 -7.83 17.89 45.27
C ASP A 3 -7.01 17.88 43.97
N ALA A 4 -6.95 16.73 43.32
CA ALA A 4 -6.37 16.58 41.99
C ALA A 4 -7.38 17.11 40.94
N ASP A 5 -7.05 18.25 40.36
CA ASP A 5 -7.74 18.84 39.23
C ASP A 5 -7.51 18.01 37.98
N THR A 6 -8.56 17.27 37.56
CA THR A 6 -8.59 16.55 36.28
C THR A 6 -9.04 17.51 35.19
N SER A 7 -8.11 18.26 34.59
CA SER A 7 -8.39 19.00 33.39
C SER A 7 -8.59 18.07 32.20
N SER A 8 -9.84 17.80 31.85
CA SER A 8 -10.22 17.18 30.58
C SER A 8 -9.93 18.17 29.45
N SER A 9 -8.85 17.90 28.70
CA SER A 9 -8.57 18.61 27.45
C SER A 9 -9.65 18.24 26.43
N SER A 10 -10.62 19.13 26.25
CA SER A 10 -11.58 19.05 25.15
C SER A 10 -10.82 19.33 23.84
N MET A 11 -10.67 18.31 22.99
CA MET A 11 -10.25 18.51 21.61
C MET A 11 -11.27 19.44 20.94
N GLN A 12 -10.89 20.68 20.72
CA GLN A 12 -11.65 21.61 19.90
C GLN A 12 -11.62 21.05 18.46
N SER A 13 -12.79 20.74 17.92
CA SER A 13 -12.95 20.49 16.49
C SER A 13 -12.43 21.71 15.73
N MET A 14 -11.32 21.57 15.02
CA MET A 14 -10.85 22.61 14.12
C MET A 14 -11.88 22.77 13.02
N ASN A 15 -12.60 23.89 13.08
CA ASN A 15 -13.50 24.31 12.02
C ASN A 15 -12.65 24.67 10.81
N MET A 16 -12.46 23.73 9.87
CA MET A 16 -11.75 24.00 8.63
C MET A 16 -12.58 25.00 7.82
N PRO A 17 -11.98 26.04 7.25
CA PRO A 17 -12.73 26.95 6.41
C PRO A 17 -13.29 26.21 5.20
N ALA A 18 -14.61 26.30 5.00
CA ALA A 18 -15.25 25.83 3.81
C ALA A 18 -14.66 26.58 2.61
N ASP A 19 -14.11 25.81 1.68
CA ASP A 19 -13.77 26.17 0.31
C ASP A 19 -12.83 27.36 0.05
N ALA A 20 -11.60 27.03 -0.28
CA ALA A 20 -10.61 27.95 -0.85
C ALA A 20 -10.72 28.08 -2.41
N SER A 21 -11.63 27.38 -3.08
CA SER A 21 -11.65 27.32 -4.56
C SER A 21 -12.50 28.42 -5.21
N GLY A 22 -13.45 29.02 -4.51
CA GLY A 22 -14.34 30.05 -5.09
C GLY A 22 -15.08 29.60 -6.37
N ALA A 23 -15.04 28.34 -6.71
CA ALA A 23 -15.71 27.79 -7.87
C ALA A 23 -17.20 27.63 -7.57
N ASN A 24 -18.02 28.17 -8.47
CA ASN A 24 -19.48 28.01 -8.39
C ASN A 24 -19.82 26.58 -8.84
N VAL A 25 -19.91 25.65 -7.87
CA VAL A 25 -20.23 24.23 -8.15
C VAL A 25 -21.73 24.14 -8.46
N PRO A 26 -22.14 23.57 -9.61
CA PRO A 26 -23.54 23.39 -9.94
C PRO A 26 -24.26 22.56 -8.88
N GLU A 27 -25.56 22.87 -8.63
CA GLU A 27 -26.39 22.10 -7.73
C GLU A 27 -26.50 20.63 -8.18
N GLY A 28 -26.32 19.68 -7.24
CA GLY A 28 -26.38 18.24 -7.50
C GLY A 28 -25.04 17.59 -7.91
N VAL A 29 -23.96 18.36 -8.02
CA VAL A 29 -22.63 17.78 -8.20
C VAL A 29 -22.02 17.44 -6.84
N ALA A 30 -21.55 16.19 -6.69
CA ALA A 30 -20.86 15.75 -5.48
C ALA A 30 -19.58 16.58 -5.28
N GLN A 31 -19.40 17.09 -4.08
CA GLN A 31 -18.18 17.79 -3.68
C GLN A 31 -17.34 16.86 -2.83
N PHE A 32 -16.02 16.87 -3.09
CA PHE A 32 -15.06 16.05 -2.36
C PHE A 32 -14.05 16.97 -1.67
N ALA A 33 -13.74 16.60 -0.43
CA ALA A 33 -12.66 17.23 0.32
C ALA A 33 -11.65 16.16 0.73
N VAL A 34 -10.37 16.52 0.77
CA VAL A 34 -9.34 15.63 1.33
C VAL A 34 -9.53 15.56 2.84
N ASP A 35 -9.63 14.34 3.36
CA ASP A 35 -9.52 14.11 4.80
C ASP A 35 -8.03 13.98 5.18
N PRO A 36 -7.45 14.97 5.87
CA PRO A 36 -6.03 14.94 6.24
C PRO A 36 -5.73 13.95 7.37
N PHE A 37 -6.74 13.35 8.00
CA PHE A 37 -6.61 12.42 9.12
C PHE A 37 -6.89 10.97 8.71
N TRP A 38 -7.16 10.73 7.44
CA TRP A 38 -7.28 9.40 6.87
C TRP A 38 -6.07 9.07 5.95
N PRO A 39 -5.44 7.90 6.08
CA PRO A 39 -5.65 6.87 7.10
C PRO A 39 -5.09 7.29 8.47
N LYS A 40 -5.44 6.53 9.52
CA LYS A 40 -4.84 6.69 10.85
C LYS A 40 -3.35 6.36 10.82
N PRO A 41 -2.60 6.79 11.85
CA PRO A 41 -1.19 6.42 11.97
C PRO A 41 -1.02 4.89 11.86
N LEU A 42 -0.05 4.48 11.04
CA LEU A 42 0.21 3.06 10.80
C LEU A 42 0.73 2.37 12.07
N PRO A 43 0.36 1.11 12.31
CA PRO A 43 0.92 0.32 13.41
C PRO A 43 2.42 0.06 13.20
N ASN A 44 3.10 -0.44 14.24
CA ASN A 44 4.49 -0.89 14.19
C ASN A 44 5.50 0.16 13.69
N ASN A 45 5.19 1.44 13.80
CA ASN A 45 5.97 2.54 13.21
C ASN A 45 6.22 2.35 11.70
N TRP A 46 5.25 1.79 11.01
CA TRP A 46 5.36 1.61 9.56
C TRP A 46 5.32 2.93 8.81
N ILE A 47 6.04 2.94 7.69
CA ILE A 47 5.92 3.97 6.65
C ILE A 47 5.64 3.30 5.30
N ILE A 48 4.90 4.02 4.47
CA ILE A 48 4.54 3.60 3.12
C ILE A 48 5.52 4.24 2.13
N GLY A 49 6.02 3.45 1.18
CA GLY A 49 6.76 3.95 0.03
C GLY A 49 5.83 4.51 -1.05
N GLN A 50 6.31 4.57 -2.29
CA GLN A 50 5.49 5.03 -3.42
C GLN A 50 4.28 4.11 -3.60
N VAL A 51 3.07 4.66 -3.43
CA VAL A 51 1.82 3.93 -3.74
C VAL A 51 1.71 3.79 -5.25
N ALA A 52 1.56 2.56 -5.71
CA ALA A 52 1.52 2.22 -7.13
C ALA A 52 0.10 1.91 -7.62
N GLY A 53 -0.79 1.53 -6.74
CA GLY A 53 -2.19 1.26 -7.08
C GLY A 53 -3.08 1.22 -5.86
N THR A 54 -4.38 1.45 -6.09
CA THR A 54 -5.43 1.35 -5.08
C THR A 54 -6.66 0.63 -5.65
N ALA A 55 -7.39 -0.05 -4.79
CA ALA A 55 -8.68 -0.69 -5.10
C ALA A 55 -9.62 -0.56 -3.90
N VAL A 56 -10.93 -0.70 -4.13
CA VAL A 56 -11.92 -0.80 -3.06
C VAL A 56 -12.50 -2.21 -3.09
N GLY A 57 -12.51 -2.86 -1.94
CA GLY A 57 -13.09 -4.19 -1.78
C GLY A 57 -14.62 -4.17 -1.61
N PRO A 58 -15.28 -5.33 -1.64
CA PRO A 58 -16.73 -5.45 -1.47
C PRO A 58 -17.21 -5.08 -0.05
N ASP A 59 -16.29 -4.96 0.89
CA ASP A 59 -16.46 -4.57 2.28
C ASP A 59 -16.14 -3.10 2.56
N ASP A 60 -16.03 -2.29 1.47
CA ASP A 60 -15.64 -0.87 1.50
C ASP A 60 -14.21 -0.62 2.03
N ASN A 61 -13.42 -1.66 2.25
CA ASN A 61 -12.01 -1.49 2.60
C ASN A 61 -11.22 -0.94 1.41
N VAL A 62 -10.35 0.03 1.69
CA VAL A 62 -9.44 0.60 0.71
C VAL A 62 -8.13 -0.17 0.72
N TRP A 63 -7.87 -0.85 -0.37
CA TRP A 63 -6.65 -1.60 -0.60
C TRP A 63 -5.63 -0.75 -1.33
N LEU A 64 -4.36 -0.87 -0.97
CA LEU A 64 -3.26 -0.28 -1.71
C LEU A 64 -2.11 -1.27 -1.89
N ILE A 65 -1.37 -1.07 -2.96
CA ILE A 65 -0.05 -1.67 -3.16
C ILE A 65 0.98 -0.55 -3.27
N HIS A 66 2.08 -0.68 -2.56
CA HIS A 66 3.16 0.30 -2.60
C HIS A 66 4.50 -0.39 -2.87
N ARG A 67 5.52 0.40 -3.14
CA ARG A 67 6.90 -0.03 -3.39
C ARG A 67 7.74 0.15 -2.13
N PRO A 68 7.92 -0.89 -1.31
CA PRO A 68 8.67 -0.81 -0.05
C PRO A 68 10.11 -0.31 -0.24
N TRP A 69 10.75 -0.71 -1.32
CA TRP A 69 12.13 -0.35 -1.64
C TRP A 69 12.35 1.15 -1.85
N THR A 70 11.31 1.92 -2.18
CA THR A 70 11.43 3.38 -2.38
C THR A 70 11.63 4.17 -1.09
N VAL A 71 11.27 3.60 0.06
CA VAL A 71 11.52 4.21 1.37
C VAL A 71 13.00 4.36 1.64
N GLN A 72 13.81 3.43 1.15
CA GLN A 72 15.26 3.42 1.35
C GLN A 72 15.96 4.50 0.53
N GLU A 73 15.52 4.72 -0.71
CA GLU A 73 16.11 5.72 -1.59
C GLU A 73 15.97 7.14 -1.04
N THR A 74 14.86 7.43 -0.35
CA THR A 74 14.57 8.77 0.16
C THR A 74 15.27 9.09 1.48
N ASN A 75 15.58 8.09 2.28
CA ASN A 75 16.12 8.30 3.63
C ASN A 75 17.64 8.16 3.73
N ALA A 76 18.32 7.65 2.71
CA ALA A 76 19.68 7.19 2.89
C ALA A 76 20.76 8.15 2.40
N GLY A 77 20.46 9.17 1.59
CA GLY A 77 21.55 9.97 0.98
C GLY A 77 22.65 9.09 0.37
N SER A 78 22.41 7.81 0.24
CA SER A 78 23.31 6.81 -0.26
C SER A 78 22.93 6.46 -1.68
N THR A 79 23.94 6.39 -2.53
CA THR A 79 23.87 5.81 -3.87
C THR A 79 22.93 4.61 -3.89
N PRO A 80 22.13 4.45 -4.95
CA PRO A 80 21.34 3.24 -5.14
C PRO A 80 22.29 2.06 -5.10
N SER A 81 22.44 1.52 -3.92
CA SER A 81 22.97 0.18 -3.77
C SER A 81 21.99 -0.70 -4.50
N THR A 82 22.48 -1.64 -5.26
CA THR A 82 21.74 -2.78 -5.79
C THR A 82 20.98 -3.45 -4.64
N SER A 83 19.95 -2.76 -4.13
CA SER A 83 19.14 -3.23 -3.02
C SER A 83 18.27 -4.33 -3.58
N THR A 84 18.70 -5.53 -3.36
CA THR A 84 17.81 -6.66 -3.39
C THR A 84 16.65 -6.37 -2.44
N ARG A 85 15.43 -6.79 -2.77
CA ARG A 85 14.23 -6.72 -1.93
C ARG A 85 14.47 -7.11 -0.47
N ASP A 86 15.43 -7.99 -0.23
CA ASP A 86 15.83 -8.47 1.09
C ASP A 86 16.22 -7.34 2.06
N GLN A 87 16.57 -6.17 1.53
CA GLN A 87 16.94 -5.01 2.34
C GLN A 87 15.75 -4.13 2.73
N ALA A 88 14.60 -4.26 2.06
CA ALA A 88 13.41 -3.46 2.38
C ALA A 88 12.70 -3.92 3.67
N TRP A 89 12.88 -5.16 4.07
CA TRP A 89 12.12 -5.80 5.13
C TRP A 89 12.77 -5.83 6.50
N GLY A 90 13.98 -5.43 6.61
CA GLY A 90 14.66 -5.44 7.91
C GLY A 90 16.14 -5.21 7.73
N HIS A 91 16.53 -3.94 7.67
CA HIS A 91 17.93 -3.62 7.69
C HIS A 91 18.55 -3.97 9.03
N ASP A 92 19.62 -4.70 8.97
CA ASP A 92 20.58 -4.78 10.06
C ASP A 92 21.91 -4.17 9.58
N PRO A 93 22.32 -2.96 10.05
CA PRO A 93 21.57 -2.11 11.00
C PRO A 93 20.42 -1.31 10.34
N LEU A 94 19.38 -1.03 11.14
CA LEU A 94 18.29 -0.14 10.74
C LEU A 94 18.83 1.21 10.27
N GLN A 95 18.46 1.63 9.06
CA GLN A 95 18.90 2.91 8.50
C GLN A 95 18.13 4.11 9.05
N SER A 96 16.97 3.87 9.66
CA SER A 96 16.18 4.85 10.36
C SER A 96 15.85 4.36 11.76
N LEU A 97 16.07 5.20 12.76
CA LEU A 97 15.67 4.93 14.14
C LEU A 97 14.19 5.13 14.39
N CYS A 98 13.44 5.70 13.44
CA CYS A 98 12.03 6.02 13.64
C CYS A 98 11.09 4.92 13.14
N CYS A 99 11.40 4.32 12.01
CA CYS A 99 10.34 3.72 11.22
C CYS A 99 10.84 2.49 10.45
N THR A 100 9.91 1.58 10.18
CA THR A 100 10.13 0.42 9.32
C THR A 100 9.20 0.48 8.11
N THR A 101 9.60 -0.13 7.02
CA THR A 101 8.75 -0.18 5.82
C THR A 101 7.57 -1.12 6.06
N ALA A 102 6.37 -0.69 5.67
CA ALA A 102 5.19 -1.53 5.70
C ALA A 102 5.27 -2.68 4.67
N PRO A 103 4.53 -3.79 4.86
CA PRO A 103 4.30 -4.79 3.82
C PRO A 103 3.74 -4.17 2.53
N PRO A 104 4.06 -4.72 1.33
CA PRO A 104 3.67 -4.13 0.04
C PRO A 104 2.17 -3.92 -0.13
N VAL A 105 1.35 -4.80 0.43
CA VAL A 105 -0.11 -4.73 0.36
C VAL A 105 -0.67 -4.38 1.72
N LEU A 106 -1.49 -3.33 1.76
CA LEU A 106 -2.23 -2.90 2.94
C LEU A 106 -3.71 -2.75 2.60
N ALA A 107 -4.58 -3.04 3.55
CA ALA A 107 -5.98 -2.65 3.50
C ALA A 107 -6.36 -1.83 4.73
N PHE A 108 -7.20 -0.84 4.49
CA PHE A 108 -7.73 0.06 5.51
C PHE A 108 -9.24 -0.04 5.55
N ASP A 109 -9.81 -0.09 6.72
CA ASP A 109 -11.24 0.06 6.88
C ASP A 109 -11.69 1.52 6.58
N PRO A 110 -13.00 1.80 6.46
CA PRO A 110 -13.50 3.16 6.26
C PRO A 110 -13.06 4.15 7.33
N ASP A 111 -12.77 3.69 8.54
CA ASP A 111 -12.28 4.51 9.65
C ASP A 111 -10.78 4.78 9.56
N GLY A 112 -10.07 4.21 8.59
CA GLY A 112 -8.62 4.38 8.35
C GLY A 112 -7.72 3.49 9.18
N ASN A 113 -8.23 2.44 9.85
CA ASN A 113 -7.40 1.46 10.53
C ASN A 113 -6.85 0.44 9.53
N VAL A 114 -5.62 0.00 9.72
CA VAL A 114 -5.06 -1.13 8.96
C VAL A 114 -5.76 -2.42 9.39
N VAL A 115 -6.41 -3.10 8.45
CA VAL A 115 -7.11 -4.37 8.67
C VAL A 115 -6.43 -5.55 8.00
N GLN A 116 -5.61 -5.31 6.95
CA GLN A 116 -4.78 -6.31 6.31
C GLN A 116 -3.40 -5.76 5.99
N SER A 117 -2.37 -6.62 6.07
CA SER A 117 -1.00 -6.26 5.73
C SER A 117 -0.21 -7.52 5.37
N TRP A 118 0.21 -7.64 4.11
CA TRP A 118 0.93 -8.81 3.61
C TRP A 118 1.66 -8.53 2.29
N GLY A 119 2.30 -9.55 1.72
CA GLY A 119 3.03 -9.50 0.46
C GLY A 119 4.54 -9.51 0.67
N GLY A 120 5.27 -9.51 -0.43
CA GLY A 120 6.71 -9.72 -0.46
C GLY A 120 7.07 -11.16 -0.84
N ASP A 121 8.37 -11.48 -0.81
CA ASP A 121 8.86 -12.80 -1.18
C ASP A 121 8.31 -13.88 -0.23
N ASP A 122 7.83 -14.98 -0.80
CA ASP A 122 7.40 -16.13 -0.02
C ASP A 122 8.61 -16.94 0.48
N PRO A 123 8.82 -17.09 1.80
CA PRO A 123 9.89 -17.92 2.31
C PRO A 123 9.81 -19.38 1.88
N GLY A 124 8.60 -19.87 1.56
CA GLY A 124 8.35 -21.21 1.06
C GLY A 124 8.57 -21.39 -0.44
N GLY A 125 8.73 -20.28 -1.18
CA GLY A 125 8.96 -20.28 -2.63
C GLY A 125 7.75 -20.70 -3.45
N ALA A 126 6.52 -20.60 -2.91
CA ALA A 126 5.30 -20.94 -3.63
C ALA A 126 5.02 -19.97 -4.81
N TYR A 127 5.50 -18.72 -4.68
CA TYR A 127 5.38 -17.72 -5.73
C TYR A 127 6.58 -16.74 -5.71
N PRO A 128 6.96 -16.19 -6.88
CA PRO A 128 7.91 -15.08 -6.96
C PRO A 128 7.18 -13.77 -6.70
N TRP A 129 7.76 -12.85 -5.91
CA TRP A 129 7.23 -11.51 -5.80
C TRP A 129 7.72 -10.63 -6.97
N PHE A 130 7.15 -9.43 -7.12
CA PHE A 130 7.46 -8.51 -8.21
C PHE A 130 8.79 -7.76 -7.99
N ASN A 131 9.45 -7.40 -9.09
CA ASN A 131 10.59 -6.48 -9.06
C ASN A 131 10.15 -5.04 -8.80
N SER A 132 8.95 -4.69 -9.24
CA SER A 132 8.35 -3.40 -9.00
C SER A 132 6.84 -3.55 -8.95
N GLU A 133 6.27 -3.38 -7.78
CA GLU A 133 4.84 -3.40 -7.55
C GLU A 133 4.16 -2.31 -8.38
N HIS A 134 2.97 -2.62 -8.98
CA HIS A 134 2.30 -1.62 -9.81
C HIS A 134 0.78 -1.64 -9.70
N GLY A 135 0.13 -2.79 -9.90
CA GLY A 135 -1.32 -2.88 -9.96
C GLY A 135 -1.91 -3.72 -8.84
N ILE A 136 -3.07 -3.30 -8.35
CA ILE A 136 -3.90 -4.05 -7.43
C ILE A 136 -5.36 -3.95 -7.87
N HIS A 137 -6.09 -5.05 -7.75
CA HIS A 137 -7.54 -5.12 -7.94
C HIS A 137 -8.13 -6.07 -6.92
N VAL A 138 -9.34 -5.76 -6.43
CA VAL A 138 -10.10 -6.64 -5.53
C VAL A 138 -11.41 -6.99 -6.23
N ASP A 139 -11.71 -8.28 -6.34
CA ASP A 139 -12.96 -8.71 -6.96
C ASP A 139 -14.13 -8.73 -5.96
N HIS A 140 -15.34 -8.95 -6.49
CA HIS A 140 -16.57 -8.98 -5.69
C HIS A 140 -16.64 -10.13 -4.67
N GLN A 141 -15.72 -11.08 -4.73
CA GLN A 141 -15.57 -12.18 -3.79
C GLN A 141 -14.50 -11.89 -2.72
N GLY A 142 -13.80 -10.74 -2.82
CA GLY A 142 -12.74 -10.34 -1.91
C GLY A 142 -11.36 -10.90 -2.26
N PHE A 143 -11.19 -11.58 -3.41
CA PHE A 143 -9.86 -11.97 -3.85
C PHE A 143 -9.07 -10.77 -4.37
N VAL A 144 -7.78 -10.76 -4.05
CA VAL A 144 -6.87 -9.68 -4.41
C VAL A 144 -5.94 -10.12 -5.53
N TYR A 145 -5.90 -9.31 -6.58
CA TYR A 145 -5.04 -9.51 -7.75
C TYR A 145 -3.96 -8.46 -7.75
N VAL A 146 -2.73 -8.88 -7.89
CA VAL A 146 -1.56 -7.99 -7.89
C VAL A 146 -0.68 -8.25 -9.10
N ALA A 147 -0.11 -7.17 -9.64
CA ALA A 147 0.77 -7.21 -10.79
C ALA A 147 1.93 -6.23 -10.61
N GLY A 148 3.07 -6.56 -11.19
CA GLY A 148 4.25 -5.72 -11.24
C GLY A 148 4.50 -5.11 -12.62
N ASN A 149 5.44 -4.14 -12.68
CA ASN A 149 5.93 -3.57 -13.92
C ASN A 149 7.47 -3.47 -13.96
N GLY A 150 8.15 -4.15 -13.05
CA GLY A 150 9.59 -4.30 -13.04
C GLY A 150 10.12 -5.15 -14.21
N GLY A 151 11.43 -5.12 -14.46
CA GLY A 151 12.06 -6.00 -15.45
C GLY A 151 11.83 -7.46 -15.07
N GLY A 152 11.11 -8.20 -15.93
CA GLY A 152 10.78 -9.60 -15.66
C GLY A 152 9.45 -9.84 -14.95
N ASP A 153 8.70 -8.81 -14.57
CA ASP A 153 7.37 -8.95 -13.94
C ASP A 153 6.31 -9.30 -15.00
N HIS A 154 6.43 -10.48 -15.61
CA HIS A 154 5.52 -10.95 -16.66
C HIS A 154 4.45 -11.89 -16.10
N HIS A 155 3.98 -11.62 -14.89
CA HIS A 155 3.00 -12.45 -14.21
C HIS A 155 1.99 -11.60 -13.42
N LEU A 156 0.82 -12.19 -13.21
CA LEU A 156 -0.26 -11.72 -12.36
C LEU A 156 -0.50 -12.77 -11.29
N MET A 157 -0.68 -12.35 -10.06
CA MET A 157 -0.96 -13.26 -8.94
C MET A 157 -2.29 -12.96 -8.29
N LYS A 158 -2.98 -14.02 -7.86
CA LYS A 158 -4.22 -13.98 -7.08
C LYS A 158 -3.98 -14.47 -5.66
N PHE A 159 -4.53 -13.74 -4.70
CA PHE A 159 -4.47 -14.05 -3.27
C PHE A 159 -5.86 -13.99 -2.63
N THR A 160 -6.02 -14.61 -1.47
CA THR A 160 -7.16 -14.31 -0.59
C THR A 160 -6.98 -12.92 0.05
N ALA A 161 -8.00 -12.42 0.72
CA ALA A 161 -7.90 -11.17 1.48
C ALA A 161 -6.80 -11.22 2.56
N GLU A 162 -6.55 -12.38 3.13
CA GLU A 162 -5.55 -12.64 4.17
C GLU A 162 -4.12 -12.81 3.60
N GLY A 163 -3.97 -12.78 2.26
CA GLY A 163 -2.66 -12.90 1.60
C GLY A 163 -2.23 -14.34 1.30
N GLU A 164 -3.15 -15.33 1.38
CA GLU A 164 -2.85 -16.69 0.96
C GLU A 164 -2.81 -16.77 -0.57
N PHE A 165 -1.71 -17.32 -1.11
CA PHE A 165 -1.55 -17.49 -2.55
C PHE A 165 -2.55 -18.50 -3.11
N VAL A 166 -3.24 -18.12 -4.20
CA VAL A 166 -4.22 -18.98 -4.87
C VAL A 166 -3.66 -19.50 -6.20
N TRP A 167 -3.22 -18.62 -7.09
CA TRP A 167 -2.61 -18.97 -8.38
C TRP A 167 -1.88 -17.78 -9.01
N LYS A 168 -1.13 -18.06 -10.06
CA LYS A 168 -0.53 -17.04 -10.94
C LYS A 168 -0.77 -17.35 -12.41
N ILE A 169 -0.76 -16.31 -13.24
CA ILE A 169 -0.69 -16.40 -14.69
C ILE A 169 0.61 -15.73 -15.13
N GLY A 170 1.34 -16.39 -16.04
CA GLY A 170 2.65 -15.94 -16.50
C GLY A 170 3.79 -16.33 -15.59
N ASP A 171 5.01 -16.10 -16.04
CA ASP A 171 6.24 -16.46 -15.34
C ASP A 171 7.26 -15.32 -15.39
N VAL A 172 8.12 -15.27 -14.37
CA VAL A 172 9.19 -14.27 -14.27
C VAL A 172 10.11 -14.34 -15.48
N GLY A 173 10.30 -13.21 -16.14
CA GLY A 173 11.22 -13.09 -17.28
C GLY A 173 10.72 -13.77 -18.57
N VAL A 174 9.55 -14.38 -18.57
CA VAL A 174 8.99 -15.08 -19.74
C VAL A 174 7.91 -14.23 -20.41
N SER A 175 8.19 -13.76 -21.63
CA SER A 175 7.25 -13.06 -22.48
C SER A 175 7.51 -13.44 -23.93
N GLN A 176 6.48 -13.95 -24.60
CA GLN A 176 6.55 -14.35 -26.02
C GLN A 176 5.77 -13.38 -26.94
N GLY A 177 5.45 -12.21 -26.44
CA GLY A 177 4.71 -11.18 -27.19
C GLY A 177 3.24 -11.07 -26.77
N SER A 178 2.57 -10.04 -27.28
CA SER A 178 1.20 -9.66 -26.87
C SER A 178 0.11 -10.69 -27.23
N ASN A 179 0.43 -11.69 -28.02
CA ASN A 179 -0.51 -12.77 -28.39
C ASN A 179 -0.33 -14.05 -27.57
N ASP A 180 0.60 -14.07 -26.62
CA ASP A 180 0.79 -15.22 -25.75
C ASP A 180 -0.22 -15.18 -24.60
N VAL A 181 -1.19 -16.09 -24.63
CA VAL A 181 -2.24 -16.21 -23.59
C VAL A 181 -1.71 -16.73 -22.25
N ASN A 182 -0.48 -17.24 -22.22
CA ASN A 182 0.16 -17.79 -21.02
C ASN A 182 1.13 -16.80 -20.35
N SER A 183 1.32 -15.64 -20.94
CA SER A 183 2.17 -14.59 -20.36
C SER A 183 1.43 -13.27 -20.28
N VAL A 184 1.77 -12.46 -19.26
CA VAL A 184 1.30 -11.09 -19.11
C VAL A 184 2.37 -10.18 -19.67
N ASN A 185 2.07 -9.54 -20.80
CA ASN A 185 2.98 -8.56 -21.38
C ASN A 185 2.69 -7.17 -20.84
N ARG A 186 3.75 -6.39 -20.77
CA ARG A 186 3.64 -4.96 -20.54
C ARG A 186 3.12 -4.24 -21.77
#